data_293427979306294eaa7958ce5ff109da
#
_entry.id   293427979306294eaa7958ce5ff109da
#
_cell.length_a   1.000
_cell.length_b   1.000
_cell.length_c   1.000
_cell.angle_alpha   90.00
_cell.angle_beta   90.00
_cell.angle_gamma   90.00
#
_symmetry.space_group_name_H-M   'P 1'
#
loop_
_entity.id
_entity.type
_entity.pdbx_description
1 polymer ?
#
loop_
_entity_poly.entity_id
_entity_poly.type
_entity_poly.pdbx_seq_one_letter_code
_entity_poly.pdbx_strand_id
1 'polypeptide(L)'
;MTEVKHRTYSSLEPDAEYSGDLKDGKKHGHGTLIFNDGTKYVGEFKDNVIHGHGTLTYADGDVYVGGFSEDTEHGHCTFNWADGDEYIGEVKMGDRDGIGIFKFANGSVYSGEWKNNVYEGRGEYTTPNGSKYIGEYKDGERSGNGSSVWVSGHKYKGEYKGDELCGQGTFTFSDGSTVTGEWRDSKLNGYAIRYDAAGNIIQKGIYKDNEWLHDKVN
;
A
#
# COMPACT_ATOMS: atom_id res chain seq x y z
N MET A 1 -2.54 9.10 3.11
CA MET A 1 -1.37 8.27 3.45
C MET A 1 -0.58 9.02 4.50
N THR A 2 -0.31 8.38 5.63
CA THR A 2 0.54 8.95 6.68
C THR A 2 1.92 9.15 6.08
N GLU A 3 2.41 10.38 6.14
CA GLU A 3 3.70 10.76 5.58
C GLU A 3 4.78 9.98 6.33
N VAL A 4 5.61 9.23 5.61
CA VAL A 4 6.81 8.63 6.21
C VAL A 4 7.74 9.78 6.54
N LYS A 5 7.80 10.14 7.80
CA LYS A 5 8.77 11.12 8.28
C LYS A 5 10.14 10.48 8.21
N HIS A 6 10.90 10.74 7.14
CA HIS A 6 12.31 10.40 7.08
C HIS A 6 13.05 11.17 8.16
N ARG A 7 13.27 10.53 9.30
CA ARG A 7 14.14 11.03 10.34
C ARG A 7 15.50 10.37 10.18
N THR A 8 16.49 11.15 9.82
CA THR A 8 17.87 10.67 9.74
C THR A 8 18.48 10.74 11.13
N TYR A 9 18.69 9.61 11.76
CA TYR A 9 19.44 9.49 13.00
C TYR A 9 20.86 9.03 12.67
N SER A 10 21.85 9.72 13.23
CA SER A 10 23.24 9.32 13.14
C SER A 10 23.68 8.74 14.47
N SER A 11 24.19 7.53 14.47
CA SER A 11 24.82 6.93 15.66
C SER A 11 26.04 7.71 16.16
N LEU A 12 26.50 8.70 15.41
CA LEU A 12 27.59 9.61 15.76
C LEU A 12 27.09 10.98 16.28
N GLU A 13 25.77 11.12 16.55
CA GLU A 13 25.22 12.37 17.08
C GLU A 13 25.96 12.79 18.34
N PRO A 14 26.49 14.05 18.41
CA PRO A 14 27.09 14.57 19.62
C PRO A 14 26.08 14.57 20.76
N ASP A 15 26.55 14.24 21.97
CA ASP A 15 25.77 14.21 23.21
C ASP A 15 24.70 13.11 23.31
N ALA A 16 24.59 12.20 22.32
CA ALA A 16 23.77 11.01 22.47
C ALA A 16 24.37 10.04 23.51
N GLU A 17 23.52 9.53 24.40
CA GLU A 17 23.95 8.62 25.45
C GLU A 17 24.02 7.17 24.96
N TYR A 18 25.20 6.55 25.02
CA TYR A 18 25.39 5.14 24.65
C TYR A 18 25.69 4.28 25.86
N SER A 19 25.07 3.10 25.93
CA SER A 19 25.37 2.03 26.90
C SER A 19 25.33 0.69 26.16
N GLY A 20 26.46 -0.01 26.10
CA GLY A 20 26.54 -1.29 25.39
C GLY A 20 27.98 -1.75 25.17
N ASP A 21 28.10 -2.72 24.27
CA ASP A 21 29.38 -3.35 23.93
C ASP A 21 30.28 -2.39 23.14
N LEU A 22 31.56 -2.45 23.42
CA LEU A 22 32.61 -1.70 22.73
C LEU A 22 33.67 -2.66 22.17
N LYS A 23 34.16 -2.37 20.98
CA LYS A 23 35.32 -3.00 20.38
C LYS A 23 36.26 -1.92 19.84
N ASP A 24 37.50 -1.93 20.30
CA ASP A 24 38.51 -0.93 19.91
C ASP A 24 38.02 0.52 20.10
N GLY A 25 37.25 0.77 21.18
CA GLY A 25 36.70 2.07 21.55
C GLY A 25 35.50 2.51 20.67
N LYS A 26 34.98 1.66 19.78
CA LYS A 26 33.83 1.90 18.95
C LYS A 26 32.60 1.15 19.48
N LYS A 27 31.40 1.71 19.30
CA LYS A 27 30.13 0.99 19.53
C LYS A 27 30.13 -0.26 18.65
N HIS A 28 29.87 -1.44 19.25
CA HIS A 28 29.90 -2.72 18.55
C HIS A 28 29.04 -3.72 19.31
N GLY A 29 28.57 -4.82 18.68
CA GLY A 29 27.72 -5.79 19.37
C GLY A 29 26.37 -5.17 19.73
N HIS A 30 25.86 -5.42 20.95
CA HIS A 30 24.57 -4.93 21.39
C HIS A 30 24.68 -3.68 22.26
N GLY A 31 23.74 -2.75 22.10
CA GLY A 31 23.73 -1.53 22.91
C GLY A 31 22.39 -0.79 22.85
N THR A 32 22.35 0.24 23.68
CA THR A 32 21.27 1.24 23.72
C THR A 32 21.88 2.59 23.39
N LEU A 33 21.24 3.33 22.50
CA LEU A 33 21.57 4.71 22.16
C LEU A 33 20.34 5.58 22.39
N ILE A 34 20.49 6.63 23.19
CA ILE A 34 19.44 7.62 23.45
C ILE A 34 19.85 8.93 22.79
N PHE A 35 19.06 9.38 21.84
CA PHE A 35 19.28 10.62 21.11
C PHE A 35 18.78 11.84 21.90
N ASN A 36 19.24 13.03 21.54
CA ASN A 36 18.94 14.28 22.25
C ASN A 36 17.44 14.63 22.23
N ASP A 37 16.69 14.18 21.22
CA ASP A 37 15.25 14.37 21.13
C ASP A 37 14.42 13.38 21.98
N GLY A 38 15.09 12.44 22.67
CA GLY A 38 14.45 11.38 23.43
C GLY A 38 14.17 10.09 22.64
N THR A 39 14.46 10.06 21.35
CA THR A 39 14.43 8.83 20.56
C THR A 39 15.42 7.82 21.10
N LYS A 40 15.03 6.54 21.12
CA LYS A 40 15.84 5.47 21.70
C LYS A 40 16.00 4.32 20.71
N TYR A 41 17.25 3.94 20.45
CA TYR A 41 17.57 2.71 19.75
C TYR A 41 18.09 1.63 20.72
N VAL A 42 17.64 0.40 20.54
CA VAL A 42 18.15 -0.78 21.24
C VAL A 42 18.39 -1.86 20.20
N GLY A 43 19.65 -2.28 20.01
CA GLY A 43 19.96 -3.26 18.98
C GLY A 43 21.45 -3.41 18.72
N GLU A 44 21.74 -3.86 17.52
CA GLU A 44 23.09 -4.18 17.09
C GLU A 44 23.82 -2.95 16.53
N PHE A 45 25.12 -2.89 16.83
CA PHE A 45 26.07 -1.88 16.34
C PHE A 45 27.28 -2.54 15.69
N LYS A 46 27.83 -1.90 14.69
CA LYS A 46 29.07 -2.28 14.03
C LYS A 46 29.91 -1.05 13.74
N ASP A 47 31.10 -0.96 14.36
CA ASP A 47 32.08 0.11 14.14
C ASP A 47 31.51 1.53 14.25
N ASN A 48 30.70 1.79 15.29
CA ASN A 48 29.97 3.01 15.60
C ASN A 48 28.68 3.24 14.83
N VAL A 49 28.26 2.41 13.88
CA VAL A 49 26.98 2.58 13.16
C VAL A 49 25.92 1.59 13.67
N ILE A 50 24.66 1.98 13.61
CA ILE A 50 23.52 1.09 13.82
C ILE A 50 23.50 0.09 12.66
N HIS A 51 23.44 -1.20 12.99
CA HIS A 51 23.50 -2.28 12.00
C HIS A 51 22.74 -3.50 12.52
N GLY A 52 22.48 -4.51 11.64
CA GLY A 52 21.81 -5.74 12.08
C GLY A 52 20.36 -5.51 12.45
N HIS A 53 19.91 -6.03 13.60
CA HIS A 53 18.52 -5.92 14.05
C HIS A 53 18.41 -5.04 15.30
N GLY A 54 17.30 -4.29 15.38
CA GLY A 54 17.04 -3.45 16.54
C GLY A 54 15.62 -2.93 16.62
N THR A 55 15.38 -2.20 17.70
CA THR A 55 14.16 -1.45 17.97
C THR A 55 14.49 0.02 18.07
N LEU A 56 13.85 0.85 17.25
CA LEU A 56 13.92 2.30 17.32
C LEU A 56 12.56 2.81 17.81
N THR A 57 12.56 3.43 18.99
CA THR A 57 11.38 4.08 19.58
C THR A 57 11.56 5.57 19.44
N TYR A 58 10.73 6.20 18.64
CA TYR A 58 10.75 7.64 18.38
C TYR A 58 10.12 8.42 19.54
N ALA A 59 10.51 9.67 19.69
CA ALA A 59 10.03 10.54 20.77
C ALA A 59 8.52 10.80 20.72
N ASP A 60 7.88 10.67 19.56
CA ASP A 60 6.42 10.81 19.38
C ASP A 60 5.63 9.52 19.62
N GLY A 61 6.33 8.42 19.95
CA GLY A 61 5.72 7.15 20.28
C GLY A 61 5.67 6.15 19.13
N ASP A 62 6.14 6.51 17.94
CA ASP A 62 6.30 5.56 16.84
C ASP A 62 7.36 4.51 17.21
N VAL A 63 7.19 3.27 16.72
CA VAL A 63 8.12 2.17 17.02
C VAL A 63 8.43 1.39 15.75
N TYR A 64 9.71 1.36 15.39
CA TYR A 64 10.25 0.49 14.35
C TYR A 64 10.96 -0.70 14.98
N VAL A 65 10.69 -1.90 14.49
CA VAL A 65 11.40 -3.14 14.87
C VAL A 65 11.82 -3.85 13.59
N GLY A 66 13.11 -3.98 13.35
CA GLY A 66 13.55 -4.58 12.09
C GLY A 66 15.04 -4.47 11.84
N GLY A 67 15.40 -4.64 10.58
CA GLY A 67 16.77 -4.56 10.11
C GLY A 67 17.27 -3.14 9.94
N PHE A 68 18.57 -2.97 10.09
CA PHE A 68 19.30 -1.72 9.88
C PHE A 68 20.59 -1.97 9.09
N SER A 69 20.94 -1.03 8.25
CA SER A 69 22.20 -0.99 7.52
C SER A 69 22.71 0.44 7.46
N GLU A 70 23.92 0.68 8.00
CA GLU A 70 24.56 2.00 7.98
C GLU A 70 23.62 3.13 8.49
N ASP A 71 23.16 2.98 9.74
CA ASP A 71 22.24 3.89 10.45
C ASP A 71 20.84 4.03 9.80
N THR A 72 20.48 3.22 8.79
CA THR A 72 19.23 3.36 8.05
C THR A 72 18.41 2.07 8.12
N GLU A 73 17.09 2.19 8.24
CA GLU A 73 16.15 1.06 8.21
C GLU A 73 16.29 0.28 6.90
N HIS A 74 16.40 -1.04 7.01
CA HIS A 74 16.64 -1.90 5.86
C HIS A 74 16.16 -3.34 6.10
N GLY A 75 15.65 -4.00 5.05
CA GLY A 75 15.20 -5.38 5.13
C GLY A 75 13.78 -5.50 5.67
N HIS A 76 13.49 -6.54 6.44
CA HIS A 76 12.14 -6.77 6.97
C HIS A 76 11.92 -6.02 8.27
N CYS A 77 10.72 -5.47 8.44
CA CYS A 77 10.36 -4.73 9.64
C CYS A 77 8.88 -4.86 10.02
N THR A 78 8.62 -4.47 11.26
CA THR A 78 7.30 -4.01 11.74
C THR A 78 7.46 -2.56 12.17
N PHE A 79 6.63 -1.69 11.64
CA PHE A 79 6.56 -0.28 12.05
C PHE A 79 5.16 0.00 12.59
N ASN A 80 5.09 0.45 13.83
CA ASN A 80 3.86 0.83 14.51
C ASN A 80 3.87 2.33 14.72
N TRP A 81 2.92 3.05 14.14
CA TRP A 81 2.73 4.48 14.36
C TRP A 81 1.87 4.72 15.61
N ALA A 82 2.13 5.81 16.29
CA ALA A 82 1.40 6.20 17.50
C ALA A 82 -0.10 6.50 17.23
N ASP A 83 -0.46 6.80 15.99
CA ASP A 83 -1.84 7.02 15.54
C ASP A 83 -2.62 5.71 15.29
N GLY A 84 -1.94 4.56 15.36
CA GLY A 84 -2.54 3.23 15.23
C GLY A 84 -2.37 2.58 13.87
N ASP A 85 -1.68 3.21 12.93
CA ASP A 85 -1.26 2.57 11.69
C ASP A 85 -0.18 1.50 11.99
N GLU A 86 -0.11 0.44 11.19
CA GLU A 86 0.92 -0.59 11.25
C GLU A 86 1.41 -0.96 9.86
N TYR A 87 2.72 -1.09 9.68
CA TYR A 87 3.32 -1.69 8.49
C TYR A 87 4.13 -2.93 8.86
N ILE A 88 3.99 -3.99 8.10
CA ILE A 88 4.79 -5.21 8.21
C ILE A 88 5.27 -5.55 6.80
N GLY A 89 6.57 -5.49 6.55
CA GLY A 89 7.06 -5.74 5.20
C GLY A 89 8.53 -5.38 5.01
N GLU A 90 8.87 -5.21 3.74
CA GLU A 90 10.23 -4.87 3.33
C GLU A 90 10.42 -3.37 3.26
N VAL A 91 11.58 -2.92 3.75
CA VAL A 91 12.04 -1.54 3.64
C VAL A 91 13.44 -1.51 3.05
N LYS A 92 13.70 -0.47 2.27
CA LYS A 92 14.99 -0.21 1.66
C LYS A 92 15.35 1.25 1.82
N MET A 93 16.43 1.51 2.55
CA MET A 93 16.89 2.88 2.85
C MET A 93 15.79 3.76 3.45
N GLY A 94 15.02 3.18 4.41
CA GLY A 94 13.91 3.84 5.08
C GLY A 94 12.58 3.86 4.33
N ASP A 95 12.55 3.57 3.03
CA ASP A 95 11.32 3.51 2.24
C ASP A 95 10.70 2.12 2.24
N ARG A 96 9.38 2.01 2.25
CA ARG A 96 8.67 0.76 1.96
C ARG A 96 8.95 0.40 0.50
N ASP A 97 9.64 -0.72 0.29
CA ASP A 97 10.07 -1.17 -1.04
C ASP A 97 10.14 -2.71 -1.02
N GLY A 98 9.34 -3.39 -1.82
CA GLY A 98 9.15 -4.84 -1.82
C GLY A 98 7.74 -5.23 -1.39
N ILE A 99 7.58 -6.37 -0.72
CA ILE A 99 6.27 -6.87 -0.29
C ILE A 99 5.97 -6.40 1.13
N GLY A 100 4.73 -5.92 1.34
CA GLY A 100 4.31 -5.49 2.67
C GLY A 100 2.80 -5.39 2.86
N ILE A 101 2.42 -5.37 4.13
CA ILE A 101 1.04 -5.20 4.60
C ILE A 101 0.99 -3.89 5.37
N PHE A 102 0.07 -3.01 5.01
CA PHE A 102 -0.23 -1.79 5.74
C PHE A 102 -1.65 -1.90 6.32
N LYS A 103 -1.74 -1.82 7.63
CA LYS A 103 -3.01 -1.78 8.36
C LYS A 103 -3.23 -0.35 8.83
N PHE A 104 -4.26 0.28 8.33
CA PHE A 104 -4.65 1.62 8.72
C PHE A 104 -5.39 1.61 10.06
N ALA A 105 -5.23 2.65 10.86
CA ALA A 105 -5.95 2.84 12.12
C ALA A 105 -7.49 2.79 11.95
N ASN A 106 -8.00 3.15 10.77
CA ASN A 106 -9.41 3.03 10.44
C ASN A 106 -9.87 1.61 10.13
N GLY A 107 -8.97 0.60 10.17
CA GLY A 107 -9.24 -0.80 9.89
C GLY A 107 -9.16 -1.19 8.41
N SER A 108 -8.81 -0.27 7.51
CA SER A 108 -8.48 -0.65 6.12
C SER A 108 -7.15 -1.40 6.08
N VAL A 109 -6.96 -2.27 5.09
CA VAL A 109 -5.72 -3.03 4.91
C VAL A 109 -5.30 -2.99 3.45
N TYR A 110 -4.05 -2.66 3.20
CA TYR A 110 -3.38 -2.93 1.93
C TYR A 110 -2.38 -4.07 2.10
N SER A 111 -2.34 -4.99 1.17
CA SER A 111 -1.35 -6.07 1.11
C SER A 111 -0.87 -6.22 -0.33
N GLY A 112 0.41 -6.00 -0.59
CA GLY A 112 0.93 -6.02 -1.95
C GLY A 112 2.34 -5.50 -2.08
N GLU A 113 2.67 -5.14 -3.31
CA GLU A 113 3.96 -4.59 -3.68
C GLU A 113 4.03 -3.09 -3.39
N TRP A 114 5.22 -2.65 -2.97
CA TRP A 114 5.55 -1.28 -2.63
C TRP A 114 6.78 -0.82 -3.39
N LYS A 115 6.82 0.44 -3.75
CA LYS A 115 7.97 1.10 -4.32
C LYS A 115 8.07 2.54 -3.83
N ASN A 116 9.19 2.89 -3.16
CA ASN A 116 9.40 4.23 -2.63
C ASN A 116 8.16 4.78 -1.89
N ASN A 117 7.63 4.01 -0.93
CA ASN A 117 6.46 4.33 -0.10
C ASN A 117 5.10 4.38 -0.80
N VAL A 118 4.99 4.08 -2.10
CA VAL A 118 3.72 4.02 -2.83
C VAL A 118 3.34 2.59 -3.22
N TYR A 119 2.04 2.33 -3.42
CA TYR A 119 1.59 1.05 -3.96
C TYR A 119 2.07 0.90 -5.40
N GLU A 120 2.62 -0.25 -5.70
CA GLU A 120 3.12 -0.59 -7.03
C GLU A 120 2.82 -2.06 -7.33
N GLY A 121 2.81 -2.47 -8.60
CA GLY A 121 2.63 -3.86 -8.97
C GLY A 121 1.29 -4.44 -8.50
N ARG A 122 1.28 -5.66 -7.97
CA ARG A 122 0.06 -6.33 -7.54
C ARG A 122 -0.26 -6.09 -6.07
N GLY A 123 -1.53 -5.84 -5.79
CA GLY A 123 -2.00 -5.64 -4.43
C GLY A 123 -3.48 -5.89 -4.22
N GLU A 124 -3.81 -6.01 -2.95
CA GLU A 124 -5.17 -6.11 -2.45
C GLU A 124 -5.41 -4.98 -1.45
N TYR A 125 -6.50 -4.26 -1.62
CA TYR A 125 -6.98 -3.26 -0.67
C TYR A 125 -8.36 -3.65 -0.16
N THR A 126 -8.53 -3.72 1.15
CA THR A 126 -9.80 -4.03 1.81
C THR A 126 -10.17 -2.92 2.77
N THR A 127 -11.41 -2.47 2.73
CA THR A 127 -11.96 -1.48 3.66
C THR A 127 -12.69 -2.17 4.83
N PRO A 128 -12.89 -1.49 5.97
CA PRO A 128 -13.60 -2.05 7.13
C PRO A 128 -15.03 -2.48 6.82
N ASN A 129 -15.70 -1.84 5.86
CA ASN A 129 -17.05 -2.19 5.44
C ASN A 129 -17.11 -3.41 4.51
N GLY A 130 -15.94 -4.01 4.18
CA GLY A 130 -15.84 -5.19 3.34
C GLY A 130 -15.74 -4.92 1.83
N SER A 131 -15.65 -3.66 1.40
CA SER A 131 -15.30 -3.38 0.01
C SER A 131 -13.85 -3.77 -0.25
N LYS A 132 -13.57 -4.31 -1.45
CA LYS A 132 -12.29 -4.91 -1.77
C LYS A 132 -11.88 -4.60 -3.21
N TYR A 133 -10.60 -4.33 -3.42
CA TYR A 133 -9.96 -4.32 -4.73
C TYR A 133 -8.79 -5.32 -4.73
N ILE A 134 -8.66 -6.05 -5.82
CA ILE A 134 -7.50 -6.90 -6.11
C ILE A 134 -7.09 -6.59 -7.55
N GLY A 135 -5.84 -6.18 -7.76
CA GLY A 135 -5.37 -5.84 -9.09
C GLY A 135 -4.00 -5.22 -9.09
N GLU A 136 -3.73 -4.53 -10.19
CA GLU A 136 -2.47 -3.84 -10.40
C GLU A 136 -2.56 -2.40 -9.89
N TYR A 137 -1.43 -1.90 -9.38
CA TYR A 137 -1.22 -0.53 -8.94
C TYR A 137 -0.03 0.07 -9.65
N LYS A 138 -0.09 1.36 -9.90
CA LYS A 138 1.00 2.14 -10.43
C LYS A 138 0.98 3.53 -9.80
N ASP A 139 2.12 3.96 -9.25
CA ASP A 139 2.27 5.27 -8.59
C ASP A 139 1.19 5.52 -7.51
N GLY A 140 0.75 4.46 -6.79
CA GLY A 140 -0.25 4.52 -5.73
C GLY A 140 -1.70 4.40 -6.18
N GLU A 141 -2.00 4.41 -7.48
CA GLU A 141 -3.33 4.35 -8.07
C GLU A 141 -3.62 2.98 -8.71
N ARG A 142 -4.90 2.57 -8.72
CA ARG A 142 -5.32 1.35 -9.42
C ARG A 142 -5.06 1.51 -10.91
N SER A 143 -4.42 0.51 -11.50
CA SER A 143 -3.99 0.53 -12.90
C SER A 143 -4.07 -0.88 -13.48
N GLY A 144 -3.98 -1.03 -14.82
CA GLY A 144 -3.99 -2.34 -15.46
C GLY A 144 -5.24 -3.15 -15.14
N ASN A 145 -5.09 -4.46 -14.98
CA ASN A 145 -6.22 -5.36 -14.73
C ASN A 145 -6.53 -5.50 -13.24
N GLY A 146 -7.82 -5.40 -12.90
CA GLY A 146 -8.25 -5.51 -11.51
C GLY A 146 -9.72 -5.94 -11.36
N SER A 147 -10.06 -6.22 -10.10
CA SER A 147 -11.42 -6.60 -9.71
C SER A 147 -11.79 -5.86 -8.41
N SER A 148 -12.92 -5.18 -8.45
CA SER A 148 -13.54 -4.56 -7.27
C SER A 148 -14.80 -5.28 -6.85
N VAL A 149 -15.01 -5.34 -5.53
CA VAL A 149 -16.28 -5.75 -4.90
C VAL A 149 -16.66 -4.65 -3.92
N TRP A 150 -17.84 -4.08 -4.05
CA TRP A 150 -18.34 -3.04 -3.16
C TRP A 150 -19.31 -3.61 -2.12
N VAL A 151 -19.41 -2.97 -0.97
CA VAL A 151 -20.36 -3.34 0.10
C VAL A 151 -21.81 -3.38 -0.41
N SER A 152 -22.15 -2.61 -1.44
CA SER A 152 -23.46 -2.63 -2.12
C SER A 152 -23.76 -3.94 -2.85
N GLY A 153 -22.79 -4.85 -2.96
CA GLY A 153 -22.90 -6.09 -3.73
C GLY A 153 -22.52 -5.94 -5.21
N HIS A 154 -22.27 -4.72 -5.68
CA HIS A 154 -21.74 -4.51 -7.02
C HIS A 154 -20.32 -5.05 -7.16
N LYS A 155 -19.96 -5.47 -8.39
CA LYS A 155 -18.58 -5.93 -8.71
C LYS A 155 -18.17 -5.35 -10.05
N TYR A 156 -16.88 -5.17 -10.22
CA TYR A 156 -16.28 -4.88 -11.50
C TYR A 156 -15.05 -5.75 -11.72
N LYS A 157 -14.86 -6.20 -12.95
CA LYS A 157 -13.65 -6.88 -13.40
C LYS A 157 -13.28 -6.34 -14.78
N GLY A 158 -12.10 -5.74 -14.88
CA GLY A 158 -11.66 -5.10 -16.11
C GLY A 158 -10.42 -4.24 -15.90
N GLU A 159 -10.24 -3.30 -16.81
CA GLU A 159 -9.10 -2.41 -16.83
C GLU A 159 -9.32 -1.15 -15.97
N TYR A 160 -8.23 -0.65 -15.38
CA TYR A 160 -8.17 0.56 -14.59
C TYR A 160 -7.06 1.48 -15.08
N LYS A 161 -7.26 2.77 -14.93
CA LYS A 161 -6.25 3.80 -15.18
C LYS A 161 -6.50 5.00 -14.26
N GLY A 162 -5.56 5.29 -13.37
CA GLY A 162 -5.69 6.40 -12.43
C GLY A 162 -6.93 6.29 -11.56
N ASP A 163 -7.17 5.11 -10.93
CA ASP A 163 -8.35 4.79 -10.14
C ASP A 163 -9.68 4.68 -10.89
N GLU A 164 -9.72 4.96 -12.19
CA GLU A 164 -10.94 4.93 -12.99
C GLU A 164 -11.07 3.65 -13.81
N LEU A 165 -12.33 3.22 -14.03
CA LEU A 165 -12.63 2.12 -14.92
C LEU A 165 -12.37 2.56 -16.36
N CYS A 166 -11.59 1.77 -17.11
CA CYS A 166 -11.27 2.05 -18.50
C CYS A 166 -11.25 0.76 -19.34
N GLY A 167 -11.01 0.89 -20.65
CA GLY A 167 -10.83 -0.25 -21.54
C GLY A 167 -12.01 -1.24 -21.49
N GLN A 168 -11.72 -2.52 -21.59
CA GLN A 168 -12.73 -3.58 -21.52
C GLN A 168 -13.01 -4.02 -20.10
N GLY A 169 -14.29 -4.14 -19.75
CA GLY A 169 -14.66 -4.60 -18.41
C GLY A 169 -16.10 -5.04 -18.29
N THR A 170 -16.34 -5.82 -17.22
CA THR A 170 -17.68 -6.29 -16.85
C THR A 170 -18.04 -5.72 -15.49
N PHE A 171 -19.14 -5.00 -15.44
CA PHE A 171 -19.77 -4.56 -14.20
C PHE A 171 -20.95 -5.48 -13.88
N THR A 172 -20.98 -6.01 -12.67
CA THR A 172 -22.06 -6.83 -12.14
C THR A 172 -22.83 -6.03 -11.10
N PHE A 173 -24.11 -5.85 -11.31
CA PHE A 173 -24.99 -5.19 -10.37
C PHE A 173 -25.35 -6.12 -9.20
N SER A 174 -25.85 -5.56 -8.11
CA SER A 174 -26.23 -6.33 -6.90
C SER A 174 -27.39 -7.30 -7.15
N ASP A 175 -28.20 -7.07 -8.16
CA ASP A 175 -29.28 -7.96 -8.58
C ASP A 175 -28.81 -9.14 -9.46
N GLY A 176 -27.50 -9.20 -9.75
CA GLY A 176 -26.86 -10.22 -10.59
C GLY A 176 -26.87 -9.90 -12.09
N SER A 177 -27.55 -8.85 -12.52
CA SER A 177 -27.45 -8.39 -13.92
C SER A 177 -26.04 -7.87 -14.22
N THR A 178 -25.64 -7.89 -15.51
CA THR A 178 -24.27 -7.49 -15.88
C THR A 178 -24.28 -6.55 -17.10
N VAL A 179 -23.22 -5.78 -17.21
CA VAL A 179 -22.89 -5.05 -18.42
C VAL A 179 -21.42 -5.26 -18.76
N THR A 180 -21.15 -5.70 -19.98
CA THR A 180 -19.79 -5.91 -20.51
C THR A 180 -19.57 -5.00 -21.70
N GLY A 181 -18.50 -4.24 -21.71
CA GLY A 181 -18.22 -3.30 -22.79
C GLY A 181 -17.02 -2.41 -22.53
N GLU A 182 -16.97 -1.33 -23.32
CA GLU A 182 -15.90 -0.33 -23.23
C GLU A 182 -16.21 0.71 -22.17
N TRP A 183 -15.20 1.03 -21.36
CA TRP A 183 -15.26 2.00 -20.27
C TRP A 183 -14.27 3.13 -20.52
N ARG A 184 -14.66 4.34 -20.16
CA ARG A 184 -13.81 5.53 -20.13
C ARG A 184 -14.26 6.43 -18.99
N ASP A 185 -13.30 6.86 -18.16
CA ASP A 185 -13.55 7.75 -17.02
C ASP A 185 -14.72 7.23 -16.15
N SER A 186 -14.66 5.90 -15.85
CA SER A 186 -15.66 5.16 -15.07
C SER A 186 -17.09 5.14 -15.65
N LYS A 187 -17.24 5.43 -16.95
CA LYS A 187 -18.52 5.40 -17.67
C LYS A 187 -18.45 4.45 -18.87
N LEU A 188 -19.58 3.83 -19.21
CA LEU A 188 -19.71 3.12 -20.47
C LEU A 188 -19.59 4.11 -21.65
N ASN A 189 -18.62 3.88 -22.51
CA ASN A 189 -18.34 4.68 -23.70
C ASN A 189 -17.86 3.76 -24.82
N GLY A 190 -18.74 3.40 -25.74
CA GLY A 190 -18.45 2.46 -26.82
C GLY A 190 -19.49 1.36 -26.87
N TYR A 191 -19.13 0.23 -27.46
CA TYR A 191 -20.05 -0.90 -27.58
C TYR A 191 -20.16 -1.66 -26.27
N ALA A 192 -21.39 -1.95 -25.83
CA ALA A 192 -21.61 -2.77 -24.64
C ALA A 192 -22.87 -3.66 -24.80
N ILE A 193 -22.88 -4.74 -24.03
CA ILE A 193 -23.99 -5.69 -23.94
C ILE A 193 -24.42 -5.79 -22.48
N ARG A 194 -25.70 -5.63 -22.22
CA ARG A 194 -26.32 -5.85 -20.91
C ARG A 194 -27.05 -7.18 -20.91
N TYR A 195 -26.92 -7.85 -19.78
CA TYR A 195 -27.57 -9.13 -19.50
C TYR A 195 -28.44 -9.01 -18.24
N ASP A 196 -29.55 -9.73 -18.19
CA ASP A 196 -30.29 -9.96 -16.96
C ASP A 196 -29.53 -10.92 -16.03
N ALA A 197 -30.07 -11.14 -14.83
CA ALA A 197 -29.46 -12.05 -13.86
C ALA A 197 -29.48 -13.54 -14.31
N ALA A 198 -30.32 -13.90 -15.27
CA ALA A 198 -30.33 -15.23 -15.87
C ALA A 198 -29.35 -15.39 -17.04
N GLY A 199 -28.68 -14.29 -17.45
CA GLY A 199 -27.71 -14.29 -18.52
C GLY A 199 -28.32 -14.04 -19.91
N ASN A 200 -29.60 -13.61 -20.03
CA ASN A 200 -30.19 -13.27 -21.30
C ASN A 200 -29.79 -11.83 -21.67
N ILE A 201 -29.56 -11.61 -22.97
CA ILE A 201 -29.27 -10.26 -23.48
C ILE A 201 -30.57 -9.42 -23.42
N ILE A 202 -30.52 -8.31 -22.68
CA ILE A 202 -31.63 -7.36 -22.56
C ILE A 202 -31.41 -6.06 -23.36
N GLN A 203 -30.12 -5.74 -23.63
CA GLN A 203 -29.75 -4.56 -24.41
C GLN A 203 -28.35 -4.71 -24.98
N LYS A 204 -28.09 -4.26 -26.17
CA LYS A 204 -26.77 -4.17 -26.80
C LYS A 204 -26.72 -2.93 -27.70
N GLY A 205 -25.54 -2.38 -27.88
CA GLY A 205 -25.38 -1.22 -28.77
C GLY A 205 -24.30 -0.26 -28.28
N ILE A 206 -24.35 0.96 -28.83
CA ILE A 206 -23.39 2.02 -28.50
C ILE A 206 -23.89 2.82 -27.31
N TYR A 207 -23.00 3.03 -26.37
CA TYR A 207 -23.18 3.87 -25.19
C TYR A 207 -22.28 5.10 -25.28
N LYS A 208 -22.75 6.21 -24.73
CA LYS A 208 -21.97 7.41 -24.47
C LYS A 208 -22.32 7.93 -23.07
N ASP A 209 -21.31 8.06 -22.21
CA ASP A 209 -21.46 8.54 -20.84
C ASP A 209 -22.56 7.81 -20.04
N ASN A 210 -22.62 6.47 -20.16
CA ASN A 210 -23.63 5.55 -19.63
C ASN A 210 -25.01 5.61 -20.32
N GLU A 211 -25.26 6.52 -21.28
CA GLU A 211 -26.50 6.61 -22.01
C GLU A 211 -26.45 5.72 -23.24
N TRP A 212 -27.46 4.85 -23.40
CA TRP A 212 -27.61 4.03 -24.57
C TRP A 212 -28.17 4.87 -25.74
N LEU A 213 -27.45 4.90 -26.84
CA LEU A 213 -27.83 5.73 -27.99
C LEU A 213 -28.72 4.99 -29.00
N HIS A 214 -28.34 3.80 -29.40
CA HIS A 214 -29.10 2.93 -30.32
C HIS A 214 -28.31 1.64 -30.58
N ASP A 215 -29.02 0.64 -31.15
CA ASP A 215 -28.37 -0.49 -31.80
C ASP A 215 -27.60 0.00 -33.03
N LYS A 216 -26.28 -0.24 -33.11
CA LYS A 216 -25.61 -0.15 -34.41
C LYS A 216 -26.00 -1.39 -35.20
N VAL A 217 -27.00 -1.26 -36.02
CA VAL A 217 -27.22 -2.18 -37.14
C VAL A 217 -26.49 -1.57 -38.32
N ASN A 218 -25.37 -2.17 -38.68
CA ASN A 218 -24.85 -2.22 -40.05
C ASN A 218 -24.14 -3.54 -40.23
#